data_ab04d38a442c84ff8039a651e1335946
#
_entry.id   ab04d38a442c84ff8039a651e1335946
#
_cell.length_a   1.000
_cell.length_b   1.000
_cell.length_c   1.000
_cell.angle_alpha   90.00
_cell.angle_beta   90.00
_cell.angle_gamma   90.00
#
_symmetry.space_group_name_H-M   'P 1'
#
loop_
_entity.id
_entity.type
_entity.pdbx_description
1 polymer ?
#
loop_
_entity_poly.entity_id
_entity_poly.type
_entity_poly.pdbx_seq_one_letter_code
_entity_poly.pdbx_strand_id
1 'polypeptide(L)'
;MKPGWTQPPTVAVVGGGLAGLAAGCALSGAGFRVTLFERRPYLGGRASSYQHPGTGEIVDNCQHVLLGCCTNLVEFYGRIGVEDKVRWYDQLTFLEPGGRASVIAPSWLPAPLHTAPAFLRAACLTLRDKLSIARAMMALAPAAPADNGETFLSWLRRHGQTERAIDRFWKTVLVSALNEDLDCVSISYAAQVIRESFLKSAAAGRMGVPRVPLTELYNAAGDYIRARNGEVKLRTSAESFRAEPSQVTLAVADGEAAFDYVIFGVPFDVLARILPDTSGAEPLRRTLGQFQTSPITGIHLWFDRQISDLDHAVLLDRTIQWMFHKSRLLERTSRDLLKNDRVNDDLTKNDASEEGRAGDGRRGGNVNNSDRQDSGAGSYVELVVSASKSLVETSRQEIIDLALAELREFFPAARDAQLVKATVIKEVHATYSPQPGVDVHRPRPETVWPRVFLAGDWTATGWPATMEGAVRSGYLAAQSLAHVAGLRDATFVVPDLAASGFMRLFR
;
A
#
# COMPACT_ATOMS: atom_id res chain seq x y z
N MET A 1 18.40 9.24 27.91
CA MET A 1 19.18 8.25 28.72
C MET A 1 18.51 6.88 28.55
N LYS A 2 19.28 5.84 28.24
CA LYS A 2 18.73 4.47 28.27
C LYS A 2 18.31 4.19 29.72
N PRO A 3 17.11 3.63 29.98
CA PRO A 3 16.76 3.22 31.33
C PRO A 3 17.80 2.22 31.82
N GLY A 4 18.00 2.13 33.12
CA GLY A 4 18.95 1.19 33.74
C GLY A 4 18.51 -0.26 33.64
N TRP A 5 18.21 -0.73 32.41
CA TRP A 5 17.92 -2.14 32.16
C TRP A 5 19.20 -2.95 32.38
N THR A 6 19.10 -3.99 33.15
CA THR A 6 20.20 -4.98 33.30
C THR A 6 20.33 -5.84 32.05
N GLN A 7 19.20 -6.08 31.36
CA GLN A 7 19.13 -6.70 30.04
C GLN A 7 18.04 -6.00 29.19
N PRO A 8 18.21 -5.93 27.88
CA PRO A 8 17.17 -5.41 26.99
C PRO A 8 15.86 -6.17 27.14
N PRO A 9 14.71 -5.50 27.35
CA PRO A 9 13.42 -6.17 27.38
C PRO A 9 13.14 -6.88 26.06
N THR A 10 12.52 -8.07 26.15
CA THR A 10 12.14 -8.89 25.01
C THR A 10 10.75 -8.53 24.53
N VAL A 11 10.58 -8.38 23.21
CA VAL A 11 9.30 -8.03 22.60
C VAL A 11 8.99 -8.98 21.46
N ALA A 12 7.84 -9.63 21.54
CA ALA A 12 7.30 -10.31 20.37
C ALA A 12 6.45 -9.34 19.54
N VAL A 13 6.68 -9.30 18.24
CA VAL A 13 5.82 -8.61 17.26
C VAL A 13 5.17 -9.67 16.40
N VAL A 14 3.86 -9.80 16.48
CA VAL A 14 3.08 -10.78 15.71
C VAL A 14 2.46 -10.11 14.50
N GLY A 15 2.92 -10.50 13.32
CA GLY A 15 2.55 -9.96 12.02
C GLY A 15 3.66 -9.14 11.36
N GLY A 16 4.12 -9.60 10.19
CA GLY A 16 5.16 -8.95 9.37
C GLY A 16 4.61 -7.98 8.31
N GLY A 17 3.40 -7.42 8.53
CA GLY A 17 2.87 -6.29 7.77
C GLY A 17 3.48 -4.96 8.22
N LEU A 18 3.14 -3.85 7.52
CA LEU A 18 3.76 -2.54 7.77
C LEU A 18 3.65 -2.08 9.23
N ALA A 19 2.53 -2.35 9.89
CA ALA A 19 2.33 -2.02 11.30
C ALA A 19 3.34 -2.74 12.22
N GLY A 20 3.48 -4.05 12.05
CA GLY A 20 4.45 -4.84 12.82
C GLY A 20 5.88 -4.50 12.47
N LEU A 21 6.21 -4.30 11.18
CA LEU A 21 7.54 -3.90 10.74
C LEU A 21 7.94 -2.53 11.31
N ALA A 22 7.05 -1.55 11.28
CA ALA A 22 7.29 -0.22 11.85
C ALA A 22 7.51 -0.30 13.38
N ALA A 23 6.65 -1.05 14.10
CA ALA A 23 6.81 -1.27 15.53
C ALA A 23 8.14 -1.97 15.85
N GLY A 24 8.45 -3.04 15.13
CA GLY A 24 9.69 -3.81 15.31
C GLY A 24 10.94 -2.99 15.06
N CYS A 25 10.97 -2.18 13.98
CA CYS A 25 12.08 -1.29 13.67
C CYS A 25 12.25 -0.18 14.73
N ALA A 26 11.13 0.44 15.17
CA ALA A 26 11.17 1.48 16.20
C ALA A 26 11.73 0.95 17.51
N LEU A 27 11.24 -0.20 17.98
CA LEU A 27 11.70 -0.82 19.23
C LEU A 27 13.14 -1.34 19.13
N SER A 28 13.52 -1.98 18.04
CA SER A 28 14.91 -2.41 17.82
C SER A 28 15.86 -1.22 17.83
N GLY A 29 15.47 -0.09 17.20
CA GLY A 29 16.24 1.17 17.25
C GLY A 29 16.33 1.76 18.65
N ALA A 30 15.31 1.57 19.51
CA ALA A 30 15.29 2.00 20.90
C ALA A 30 16.03 1.06 21.86
N GLY A 31 16.50 -0.09 21.39
CA GLY A 31 17.33 -1.03 22.14
C GLY A 31 16.58 -2.20 22.78
N PHE A 32 15.35 -2.45 22.37
CA PHE A 32 14.60 -3.67 22.72
C PHE A 32 15.10 -4.86 21.90
N ARG A 33 15.00 -6.05 22.46
CA ARG A 33 15.24 -7.32 21.75
C ARG A 33 13.94 -7.79 21.12
N VAL A 34 13.81 -7.57 19.81
CA VAL A 34 12.57 -7.86 19.05
C VAL A 34 12.66 -9.24 18.39
N THR A 35 11.60 -10.05 18.54
CA THR A 35 11.33 -11.25 17.72
C THR A 35 10.06 -11.00 16.94
N LEU A 36 10.14 -10.93 15.60
CA LEU A 36 9.02 -10.76 14.72
C LEU A 36 8.56 -12.11 14.18
N PHE A 37 7.26 -12.39 14.28
CA PHE A 37 6.62 -13.60 13.77
C PHE A 37 5.73 -13.27 12.58
N GLU A 38 5.95 -13.93 11.45
CA GLU A 38 5.12 -13.80 10.24
C GLU A 38 4.75 -15.18 9.70
N ARG A 39 3.44 -15.40 9.46
CA ARG A 39 2.92 -16.67 8.94
C ARG A 39 3.30 -16.96 7.48
N ARG A 40 3.49 -15.91 6.67
CA ARG A 40 3.88 -16.02 5.27
C ARG A 40 5.40 -16.22 5.13
N PRO A 41 5.88 -16.73 3.98
CA PRO A 41 7.31 -16.86 3.73
C PRO A 41 7.99 -15.52 3.38
N TYR A 42 7.28 -14.39 3.43
CA TYR A 42 7.74 -13.07 3.06
C TYR A 42 7.12 -11.98 3.94
N LEU A 43 7.77 -10.81 3.99
CA LEU A 43 7.35 -9.62 4.72
C LEU A 43 6.48 -8.69 3.86
N GLY A 44 5.85 -7.70 4.50
CA GLY A 44 5.01 -6.67 3.87
C GLY A 44 3.51 -6.87 4.08
N GLY A 45 3.07 -8.06 4.47
CA GLY A 45 1.65 -8.34 4.70
C GLY A 45 0.80 -8.17 3.44
N ARG A 46 -0.17 -7.23 3.45
CA ARG A 46 -0.98 -6.89 2.27
C ARG A 46 -0.18 -6.16 1.18
N ALA A 47 0.87 -5.41 1.57
CA ALA A 47 1.80 -4.75 0.65
C ALA A 47 3.01 -5.66 0.39
N SER A 48 2.82 -6.74 -0.35
CA SER A 48 3.86 -7.74 -0.62
C SER A 48 3.87 -8.19 -2.07
N SER A 49 4.98 -8.75 -2.50
CA SER A 49 5.14 -9.41 -3.78
C SER A 49 5.44 -10.89 -3.57
N TYR A 50 5.11 -11.71 -4.53
CA TYR A 50 5.42 -13.14 -4.51
C TYR A 50 5.50 -13.70 -5.93
N GLN A 51 6.18 -14.82 -6.07
CA GLN A 51 6.18 -15.55 -7.34
C GLN A 51 4.81 -16.19 -7.55
N HIS A 52 4.09 -15.75 -8.59
CA HIS A 52 2.76 -16.25 -8.88
C HIS A 52 2.85 -17.65 -9.52
N PRO A 53 2.23 -18.69 -8.92
CA PRO A 53 2.43 -20.08 -9.35
C PRO A 53 1.94 -20.36 -10.79
N GLY A 54 0.92 -19.63 -11.26
CA GLY A 54 0.36 -19.84 -12.60
C GLY A 54 1.13 -19.13 -13.72
N THR A 55 1.87 -18.06 -13.42
CA THR A 55 2.63 -17.31 -14.43
C THR A 55 4.13 -17.43 -14.28
N GLY A 56 4.62 -17.86 -13.10
CA GLY A 56 6.03 -17.87 -12.75
C GLY A 56 6.66 -16.48 -12.53
N GLU A 57 5.89 -15.41 -12.71
CA GLU A 57 6.35 -14.02 -12.56
C GLU A 57 6.26 -13.54 -11.10
N ILE A 58 7.14 -12.63 -10.71
CA ILE A 58 6.97 -11.90 -9.44
C ILE A 58 5.93 -10.81 -9.67
N VAL A 59 4.87 -10.86 -8.88
CA VAL A 59 3.76 -9.91 -8.94
C VAL A 59 3.56 -9.27 -7.57
N ASP A 60 3.19 -8.00 -7.55
CA ASP A 60 2.69 -7.36 -6.35
C ASP A 60 1.27 -7.86 -6.05
N ASN A 61 0.90 -7.97 -4.77
CA ASN A 61 -0.47 -8.31 -4.39
C ASN A 61 -1.47 -7.30 -4.98
N CYS A 62 -1.09 -6.04 -5.00
CA CYS A 62 -1.68 -4.93 -5.75
C CYS A 62 -0.66 -3.80 -5.81
N GLN A 63 -0.74 -2.89 -6.79
CA GLN A 63 0.09 -1.69 -6.80
C GLN A 63 -0.18 -0.84 -5.56
N HIS A 64 0.88 -0.50 -4.85
CA HIS A 64 0.83 0.40 -3.72
C HIS A 64 1.52 1.71 -4.08
N VAL A 65 0.86 2.82 -3.80
CA VAL A 65 1.41 4.17 -3.95
C VAL A 65 1.32 4.90 -2.61
N LEU A 66 2.20 5.88 -2.42
CA LEU A 66 2.14 6.77 -1.27
C LEU A 66 2.02 8.22 -1.73
N LEU A 67 1.47 9.07 -0.90
CA LEU A 67 1.42 10.51 -1.14
C LEU A 67 2.42 11.23 -0.23
N GLY A 68 2.85 12.42 -0.63
CA GLY A 68 3.79 13.22 0.14
C GLY A 68 3.30 13.60 1.54
N CYS A 69 1.99 13.52 1.81
CA CYS A 69 1.40 13.69 3.14
C CYS A 69 1.60 12.48 4.07
N CYS A 70 2.07 11.34 3.57
CA CYS A 70 2.30 10.11 4.34
C CYS A 70 3.64 10.19 5.10
N THR A 71 3.73 11.10 6.07
CA THR A 71 5.00 11.47 6.72
C THR A 71 5.65 10.34 7.52
N ASN A 72 4.85 9.52 8.19
CA ASN A 72 5.38 8.39 8.97
C ASN A 72 5.85 7.25 8.07
N LEU A 73 5.18 7.02 6.93
CA LEU A 73 5.62 6.04 5.94
C LEU A 73 6.94 6.49 5.28
N VAL A 74 7.08 7.77 4.95
CA VAL A 74 8.33 8.34 4.39
C VAL A 74 9.46 8.24 5.42
N GLU A 75 9.21 8.57 6.69
CA GLU A 75 10.20 8.39 7.77
C GLU A 75 10.59 6.92 7.92
N PHE A 76 9.62 6.00 7.87
CA PHE A 76 9.88 4.57 7.93
C PHE A 76 10.78 4.10 6.78
N TYR A 77 10.57 4.59 5.56
CA TYR A 77 11.45 4.27 4.43
C TYR A 77 12.88 4.80 4.64
N GLY A 78 13.03 6.02 5.17
CA GLY A 78 14.33 6.56 5.57
C GLY A 78 15.00 5.74 6.68
N ARG A 79 14.24 5.33 7.68
CA ARG A 79 14.72 4.48 8.79
C ARG A 79 15.31 3.15 8.32
N ILE A 80 14.66 2.51 7.35
CA ILE A 80 15.12 1.22 6.79
C ILE A 80 16.02 1.37 5.56
N GLY A 81 16.30 2.61 5.12
CA GLY A 81 17.26 2.93 4.05
C GLY A 81 16.77 2.55 2.65
N VAL A 82 15.48 2.78 2.34
CA VAL A 82 14.87 2.44 1.02
C VAL A 82 14.17 3.62 0.36
N GLU A 83 14.38 4.84 0.81
CA GLU A 83 13.76 6.05 0.25
C GLU A 83 14.11 6.31 -1.21
N ASP A 84 15.30 5.91 -1.64
CA ASP A 84 15.79 5.98 -3.01
C ASP A 84 15.08 4.98 -3.95
N LYS A 85 14.45 3.95 -3.40
CA LYS A 85 13.65 2.96 -4.13
C LYS A 85 12.24 3.42 -4.46
N VAL A 86 11.91 4.69 -4.18
CA VAL A 86 10.61 5.31 -4.51
C VAL A 86 10.82 6.39 -5.55
N ARG A 87 10.11 6.28 -6.68
CA ARG A 87 10.04 7.34 -7.69
C ARG A 87 8.89 8.28 -7.38
N TRP A 88 9.16 9.57 -7.35
CA TRP A 88 8.18 10.59 -7.08
C TRP A 88 7.69 11.28 -8.35
N TYR A 89 6.37 11.46 -8.44
CA TYR A 89 5.68 12.15 -9.53
C TYR A 89 4.93 13.35 -8.98
N ASP A 90 5.12 14.50 -9.64
CA ASP A 90 4.43 15.74 -9.29
C ASP A 90 3.15 15.94 -10.10
N GLN A 91 2.86 15.06 -11.06
CA GLN A 91 1.70 15.16 -11.93
C GLN A 91 0.93 13.85 -12.02
N LEU A 92 -0.39 13.97 -12.21
CA LEU A 92 -1.30 12.87 -12.48
C LEU A 92 -1.93 13.04 -13.86
N THR A 93 -1.95 11.99 -14.66
CA THR A 93 -2.58 11.96 -15.98
C THR A 93 -3.90 11.22 -15.91
N PHE A 94 -4.97 11.92 -16.27
CA PHE A 94 -6.33 11.40 -16.38
C PHE A 94 -6.63 11.15 -17.85
N LEU A 95 -7.01 9.93 -18.21
CA LEU A 95 -7.36 9.54 -19.56
C LEU A 95 -8.88 9.29 -19.68
N GLU A 96 -9.46 9.82 -20.74
CA GLU A 96 -10.83 9.47 -21.16
C GLU A 96 -10.78 8.37 -22.23
N PRO A 97 -11.83 7.55 -22.38
CA PRO A 97 -11.94 6.67 -23.53
C PRO A 97 -11.72 7.45 -24.84
N GLY A 98 -10.94 6.89 -25.77
CA GLY A 98 -10.47 7.60 -26.97
C GLY A 98 -9.11 8.29 -26.78
N GLY A 99 -8.48 8.19 -25.58
CA GLY A 99 -7.09 8.61 -25.34
C GLY A 99 -6.91 10.11 -25.05
N ARG A 100 -8.00 10.89 -24.86
CA ARG A 100 -7.86 12.31 -24.49
C ARG A 100 -7.33 12.41 -23.05
N ALA A 101 -6.21 13.13 -22.90
CA ALA A 101 -5.53 13.28 -21.61
C ALA A 101 -5.82 14.65 -20.97
N SER A 102 -5.97 14.64 -19.64
CA SER A 102 -5.94 15.81 -18.77
C SER A 102 -4.86 15.63 -17.72
N VAL A 103 -3.90 16.54 -17.64
CA VAL A 103 -2.78 16.46 -16.68
C VAL A 103 -3.00 17.46 -15.57
N ILE A 104 -2.97 16.97 -14.32
CA ILE A 104 -3.02 17.80 -13.12
C ILE A 104 -1.63 17.82 -12.49
N ALA A 105 -1.04 19.02 -12.45
CA ALA A 105 0.27 19.27 -11.87
C ALA A 105 0.21 20.54 -11.01
N PRO A 106 1.05 20.69 -9.97
CA PRO A 106 1.14 21.91 -9.19
C PRO A 106 1.79 23.03 -10.01
N SER A 107 1.44 24.26 -9.69
CA SER A 107 2.03 25.48 -10.18
C SER A 107 2.74 26.23 -9.05
N TRP A 108 3.31 27.41 -9.36
CA TRP A 108 3.96 28.29 -8.38
C TRP A 108 2.97 28.95 -7.38
N LEU A 109 1.66 28.84 -7.62
CA LEU A 109 0.65 29.43 -6.73
C LEU A 109 0.71 28.79 -5.34
N PRO A 110 0.45 29.58 -4.27
CA PRO A 110 0.42 29.03 -2.92
C PRO A 110 -0.78 28.10 -2.70
N ALA A 111 -0.63 27.13 -1.80
CA ALA A 111 -1.72 26.24 -1.41
C ALA A 111 -2.90 27.06 -0.81
N PRO A 112 -4.16 26.71 -1.12
CA PRO A 112 -4.59 25.53 -1.88
C PRO A 112 -4.71 25.76 -3.41
N LEU A 113 -4.25 26.90 -3.95
CA LEU A 113 -4.46 27.28 -5.35
C LEU A 113 -3.41 26.68 -6.31
N HIS A 114 -2.43 25.95 -5.80
CA HIS A 114 -1.30 25.44 -6.61
C HIS A 114 -1.73 24.53 -7.77
N THR A 115 -2.84 23.79 -7.67
CA THR A 115 -3.35 22.95 -8.75
C THR A 115 -4.39 23.67 -9.63
N ALA A 116 -4.87 24.86 -9.25
CA ALA A 116 -5.96 25.53 -9.94
C ALA A 116 -5.72 25.78 -11.42
N PRO A 117 -4.52 26.22 -11.90
CA PRO A 117 -4.28 26.42 -13.33
C PRO A 117 -4.39 25.14 -14.15
N ALA A 118 -3.87 24.01 -13.65
CA ALA A 118 -4.00 22.71 -14.31
C ALA A 118 -5.43 22.22 -14.30
N PHE A 119 -6.11 22.38 -13.19
CA PHE A 119 -7.50 22.01 -13.03
C PHE A 119 -8.44 22.79 -13.96
N LEU A 120 -8.20 24.10 -14.15
CA LEU A 120 -8.93 24.92 -15.11
C LEU A 120 -8.74 24.45 -16.56
N ARG A 121 -7.57 23.94 -16.92
CA ARG A 121 -7.28 23.39 -18.25
C ARG A 121 -7.79 21.97 -18.46
N ALA A 122 -8.09 21.22 -17.39
CA ALA A 122 -8.53 19.83 -17.50
C ALA A 122 -9.77 19.71 -18.39
N ALA A 123 -9.65 19.03 -19.53
CA ALA A 123 -10.70 18.88 -20.52
C ALA A 123 -11.79 17.88 -20.12
N CYS A 124 -11.48 16.98 -19.19
CA CYS A 124 -12.41 15.97 -18.68
C CYS A 124 -13.57 16.55 -17.85
N LEU A 125 -13.50 17.83 -17.42
CA LEU A 125 -14.49 18.52 -16.61
C LEU A 125 -15.01 19.78 -17.30
N THR A 126 -16.32 20.03 -17.24
CA THR A 126 -16.92 21.28 -17.71
C THR A 126 -16.67 22.43 -16.70
N LEU A 127 -16.91 23.66 -17.12
CA LEU A 127 -16.79 24.82 -16.23
C LEU A 127 -17.72 24.70 -15.01
N ARG A 128 -18.94 24.18 -15.21
CA ARG A 128 -19.90 23.93 -14.13
C ARG A 128 -19.38 22.92 -13.11
N ASP A 129 -18.72 21.85 -13.58
CA ASP A 129 -18.12 20.85 -12.71
C ASP A 129 -16.97 21.47 -11.89
N LYS A 130 -16.10 22.23 -12.53
CA LYS A 130 -14.97 22.92 -11.89
C LYS A 130 -15.41 23.89 -10.81
N LEU A 131 -16.47 24.67 -11.05
CA LEU A 131 -17.04 25.60 -10.08
C LEU A 131 -17.69 24.86 -8.90
N SER A 132 -18.40 23.76 -9.18
CA SER A 132 -18.99 22.94 -8.12
C SER A 132 -17.92 22.33 -7.22
N ILE A 133 -16.85 21.76 -7.81
CA ILE A 133 -15.71 21.20 -7.07
C ILE A 133 -15.01 22.29 -6.24
N ALA A 134 -14.72 23.45 -6.82
CA ALA A 134 -14.09 24.56 -6.10
C ALA A 134 -14.91 24.99 -4.88
N ARG A 135 -16.24 25.05 -5.00
CA ARG A 135 -17.15 25.34 -3.87
C ARG A 135 -17.04 24.30 -2.77
N ALA A 136 -17.01 23.00 -3.10
CA ALA A 136 -16.85 21.95 -2.10
C ALA A 136 -15.46 21.99 -1.45
N MET A 137 -14.41 22.21 -2.23
CA MET A 137 -13.04 22.38 -1.70
C MET A 137 -12.96 23.54 -0.69
N MET A 138 -13.61 24.67 -0.99
CA MET A 138 -13.69 25.80 -0.06
C MET A 138 -14.45 25.44 1.23
N ALA A 139 -15.49 24.62 1.15
CA ALA A 139 -16.23 24.17 2.32
C ALA A 139 -15.40 23.21 3.21
N LEU A 140 -14.48 22.44 2.61
CA LEU A 140 -13.60 21.52 3.33
C LEU A 140 -12.31 22.18 3.84
N ALA A 141 -11.93 23.37 3.35
CA ALA A 141 -10.66 24.00 3.68
C ALA A 141 -10.49 24.36 5.17
N PRO A 142 -11.50 24.94 5.88
CA PRO A 142 -11.32 25.39 7.27
C PRO A 142 -11.11 24.25 8.27
N ALA A 143 -11.92 23.20 8.22
CA ALA A 143 -11.83 22.04 9.10
C ALA A 143 -12.43 20.80 8.43
N ALA A 144 -11.94 19.62 8.80
CA ALA A 144 -12.64 18.39 8.47
C ALA A 144 -13.92 18.32 9.30
N PRO A 145 -15.11 18.07 8.68
CA PRO A 145 -16.33 17.82 9.43
C PRO A 145 -16.17 16.63 10.37
N ALA A 146 -16.75 16.72 11.56
CA ALA A 146 -16.84 15.58 12.45
C ALA A 146 -17.73 14.49 11.83
N ASP A 147 -17.48 13.24 12.23
CA ASP A 147 -18.35 12.13 11.85
C ASP A 147 -19.72 12.30 12.52
N ASN A 148 -20.71 12.61 11.73
CA ASN A 148 -22.10 12.84 12.15
C ASN A 148 -23.07 11.78 11.60
N GLY A 149 -22.54 10.66 11.09
CA GLY A 149 -23.32 9.61 10.43
C GLY A 149 -23.62 9.88 8.95
N GLU A 150 -23.15 11.03 8.38
CA GLU A 150 -23.37 11.37 6.99
C GLU A 150 -22.31 10.71 6.08
N THR A 151 -22.75 10.15 4.94
CA THR A 151 -21.85 9.67 3.89
C THR A 151 -21.36 10.83 3.03
N PHE A 152 -20.18 10.67 2.44
CA PHE A 152 -19.62 11.71 1.58
C PHE A 152 -20.46 11.97 0.33
N LEU A 153 -21.08 10.96 -0.25
CA LEU A 153 -21.99 11.15 -1.39
C LEU A 153 -23.18 12.04 -1.03
N SER A 154 -23.81 11.83 0.14
CA SER A 154 -24.91 12.67 0.64
C SER A 154 -24.45 14.11 0.81
N TRP A 155 -23.26 14.31 1.40
CA TRP A 155 -22.66 15.63 1.56
C TRP A 155 -22.39 16.32 0.21
N LEU A 156 -21.84 15.60 -0.79
CA LEU A 156 -21.59 16.14 -2.13
C LEU A 156 -22.87 16.62 -2.80
N ARG A 157 -23.93 15.81 -2.76
CA ARG A 157 -25.23 16.17 -3.33
C ARG A 157 -25.84 17.41 -2.66
N ARG A 158 -25.76 17.48 -1.35
CA ARG A 158 -26.21 18.64 -0.56
C ARG A 158 -25.40 19.90 -0.89
N HIS A 159 -24.12 19.77 -1.29
CA HIS A 159 -23.26 20.87 -1.73
C HIS A 159 -23.34 21.14 -3.23
N GLY A 160 -24.35 20.61 -3.93
CA GLY A 160 -24.65 20.90 -5.33
C GLY A 160 -23.57 20.44 -6.31
N GLN A 161 -22.90 19.31 -6.01
CA GLN A 161 -21.98 18.71 -6.95
C GLN A 161 -22.73 18.14 -8.16
N THR A 162 -22.17 18.31 -9.36
CA THR A 162 -22.70 17.66 -10.57
C THR A 162 -22.36 16.18 -10.56
N GLU A 163 -23.18 15.33 -11.21
CA GLU A 163 -22.88 13.89 -11.31
C GLU A 163 -21.52 13.66 -11.99
N ARG A 164 -21.17 14.44 -13.02
CA ARG A 164 -19.86 14.38 -13.67
C ARG A 164 -18.71 14.72 -12.72
N ALA A 165 -18.87 15.72 -11.85
CA ALA A 165 -17.87 16.04 -10.83
C ALA A 165 -17.75 14.90 -9.81
N ILE A 166 -18.87 14.27 -9.44
CA ILE A 166 -18.89 13.11 -8.55
C ILE A 166 -18.12 11.96 -9.19
N ASP A 167 -18.45 11.58 -10.41
CA ASP A 167 -17.85 10.40 -11.05
C ASP A 167 -16.38 10.61 -11.43
N ARG A 168 -16.04 11.75 -12.09
CA ARG A 168 -14.72 11.95 -12.69
C ARG A 168 -13.69 12.58 -11.77
N PHE A 169 -14.11 13.14 -10.65
CA PHE A 169 -13.20 13.75 -9.69
C PHE A 169 -13.31 13.11 -8.30
N TRP A 170 -14.45 13.25 -7.62
CA TRP A 170 -14.58 12.81 -6.23
C TRP A 170 -14.45 11.29 -6.09
N LYS A 171 -15.17 10.53 -6.92
CA LYS A 171 -15.11 9.06 -6.92
C LYS A 171 -13.69 8.59 -7.26
N THR A 172 -13.12 9.12 -8.33
CA THR A 172 -11.78 8.73 -8.78
C THR A 172 -10.72 8.93 -7.69
N VAL A 173 -10.73 10.08 -7.01
CA VAL A 173 -9.76 10.39 -5.95
C VAL A 173 -10.00 9.56 -4.70
N LEU A 174 -11.24 9.55 -4.21
CA LEU A 174 -11.53 9.01 -2.88
C LEU A 174 -11.67 7.49 -2.86
N VAL A 175 -12.22 6.88 -3.91
CA VAL A 175 -12.26 5.41 -4.00
C VAL A 175 -10.84 4.86 -4.10
N SER A 176 -9.94 5.52 -4.84
CA SER A 176 -8.54 5.11 -4.89
C SER A 176 -7.82 5.26 -3.54
N ALA A 177 -8.15 6.29 -2.75
CA ALA A 177 -7.47 6.55 -1.48
C ALA A 177 -8.06 5.77 -0.29
N LEU A 178 -9.38 5.54 -0.28
CA LEU A 178 -10.12 4.97 0.84
C LEU A 178 -10.63 3.55 0.59
N ASN A 179 -10.53 3.09 -0.66
CA ASN A 179 -10.98 1.77 -1.10
C ASN A 179 -12.44 1.47 -0.73
N GLU A 180 -13.33 2.46 -0.87
CA GLU A 180 -14.75 2.31 -0.57
C GLU A 180 -15.60 3.24 -1.42
N ASP A 181 -16.83 2.86 -1.72
CA ASP A 181 -17.78 3.67 -2.46
C ASP A 181 -18.21 4.92 -1.68
N LEU A 182 -18.47 6.03 -2.39
CA LEU A 182 -18.77 7.33 -1.77
C LEU A 182 -20.06 7.34 -0.92
N ASP A 183 -20.99 6.44 -1.19
CA ASP A 183 -22.22 6.24 -0.41
C ASP A 183 -22.00 5.45 0.88
N CYS A 184 -20.81 4.88 1.06
CA CYS A 184 -20.39 4.18 2.26
C CYS A 184 -19.32 4.96 3.06
N VAL A 185 -18.55 5.84 2.40
CA VAL A 185 -17.46 6.59 3.05
C VAL A 185 -17.98 7.67 3.97
N SER A 186 -17.49 7.72 5.22
CA SER A 186 -17.72 8.83 6.14
C SER A 186 -17.17 10.15 5.61
N ILE A 187 -17.91 11.24 5.83
CA ILE A 187 -17.48 12.61 5.50
C ILE A 187 -16.14 12.97 6.15
N SER A 188 -15.89 12.51 7.38
CA SER A 188 -14.66 12.81 8.12
C SER A 188 -13.42 12.28 7.41
N TYR A 189 -13.44 11.02 6.94
CA TYR A 189 -12.34 10.41 6.21
C TYR A 189 -12.13 11.03 4.84
N ALA A 190 -13.22 11.28 4.09
CA ALA A 190 -13.14 11.93 2.79
C ALA A 190 -12.54 13.34 2.89
N ALA A 191 -13.01 14.13 3.86
CA ALA A 191 -12.49 15.46 4.12
C ALA A 191 -11.02 15.44 4.54
N GLN A 192 -10.62 14.48 5.36
CA GLN A 192 -9.21 14.31 5.75
C GLN A 192 -8.32 14.04 4.53
N VAL A 193 -8.70 13.08 3.66
CA VAL A 193 -7.94 12.81 2.43
C VAL A 193 -7.79 14.07 1.58
N ILE A 194 -8.88 14.79 1.35
CA ILE A 194 -8.85 16.02 0.54
C ILE A 194 -7.95 17.09 1.17
N ARG A 195 -8.05 17.31 2.47
CA ARG A 195 -7.25 18.32 3.17
C ARG A 195 -5.78 17.98 3.18
N GLU A 196 -5.44 16.76 3.59
CA GLU A 196 -4.05 16.31 3.73
C GLU A 196 -3.34 16.19 2.38
N SER A 197 -4.01 15.70 1.33
CA SER A 197 -3.38 15.40 0.04
C SER A 197 -3.44 16.56 -0.97
N PHE A 198 -4.52 17.36 -0.98
CA PHE A 198 -4.77 18.33 -2.05
C PHE A 198 -4.76 19.79 -1.60
N LEU A 199 -5.20 20.07 -0.36
CA LEU A 199 -5.33 21.46 0.08
C LEU A 199 -4.08 21.95 0.83
N LYS A 200 -3.46 21.12 1.63
CA LYS A 200 -2.47 21.50 2.65
C LYS A 200 -1.17 22.05 2.07
N SER A 201 -0.64 21.40 1.04
CA SER A 201 0.56 21.87 0.33
C SER A 201 0.75 21.16 -1.02
N ALA A 202 1.54 21.73 -1.92
CA ALA A 202 1.92 21.10 -3.18
C ALA A 202 2.70 19.78 -2.95
N ALA A 203 3.58 19.77 -1.95
CA ALA A 203 4.36 18.58 -1.60
C ALA A 203 3.48 17.41 -1.12
N ALA A 204 2.31 17.71 -0.52
CA ALA A 204 1.40 16.71 0.01
C ALA A 204 0.80 15.81 -1.09
N GLY A 205 0.55 16.35 -2.27
CA GLY A 205 -0.06 15.65 -3.40
C GLY A 205 0.91 14.90 -4.31
N ARG A 206 2.23 14.96 -4.06
CA ARG A 206 3.20 14.17 -4.83
C ARG A 206 2.92 12.68 -4.65
N MET A 207 2.95 11.92 -5.73
CA MET A 207 2.74 10.48 -5.69
C MET A 207 4.07 9.73 -5.76
N GLY A 208 4.35 8.91 -4.76
CA GLY A 208 5.50 8.01 -4.72
C GLY A 208 5.10 6.62 -5.20
N VAL A 209 5.89 6.04 -6.11
CA VAL A 209 5.69 4.69 -6.65
C VAL A 209 6.96 3.88 -6.43
N PRO A 210 6.91 2.70 -5.82
CA PRO A 210 8.06 1.81 -5.68
C PRO A 210 8.67 1.42 -7.03
N ARG A 211 10.01 1.40 -7.11
CA ARG A 211 10.81 1.00 -8.28
C ARG A 211 11.28 -0.44 -8.21
N VAL A 212 10.96 -1.13 -7.13
CA VAL A 212 11.29 -2.53 -6.86
C VAL A 212 10.03 -3.26 -6.41
N PRO A 213 9.99 -4.59 -6.47
CA PRO A 213 8.91 -5.38 -5.88
C PRO A 213 8.72 -5.04 -4.40
N LEU A 214 7.46 -5.00 -3.93
CA LEU A 214 7.15 -4.57 -2.56
C LEU A 214 7.84 -5.41 -1.48
N THR A 215 7.94 -6.73 -1.68
CA THR A 215 8.63 -7.60 -0.71
C THR A 215 10.12 -7.28 -0.62
N GLU A 216 10.78 -6.91 -1.72
CA GLU A 216 12.17 -6.44 -1.69
C GLU A 216 12.30 -5.14 -0.89
N LEU A 217 11.36 -4.21 -1.06
CA LEU A 217 11.32 -2.97 -0.30
C LEU A 217 11.21 -3.25 1.22
N TYR A 218 10.34 -4.17 1.64
CA TYR A 218 10.09 -4.42 3.06
C TYR A 218 11.01 -5.45 3.71
N ASN A 219 11.77 -6.24 2.95
CA ASN A 219 12.83 -7.10 3.49
C ASN A 219 13.88 -6.29 4.24
N ALA A 220 14.16 -5.06 3.80
CA ALA A 220 15.07 -4.15 4.50
C ALA A 220 14.67 -3.88 5.96
N ALA A 221 13.37 -3.90 6.29
CA ALA A 221 12.91 -3.80 7.68
C ALA A 221 13.29 -5.04 8.50
N GLY A 222 13.20 -6.23 7.91
CA GLY A 222 13.67 -7.46 8.53
C GLY A 222 15.18 -7.43 8.80
N ASP A 223 15.95 -6.91 7.85
CA ASP A 223 17.41 -6.77 7.99
C ASP A 223 17.77 -5.72 9.04
N TYR A 224 17.00 -4.61 9.11
CA TYR A 224 17.16 -3.60 10.16
C TYR A 224 16.97 -4.18 11.56
N ILE A 225 15.96 -5.06 11.76
CA ILE A 225 15.70 -5.75 13.03
C ILE A 225 16.85 -6.71 13.36
N ARG A 226 17.29 -7.55 12.40
CA ARG A 226 18.38 -8.53 12.58
C ARG A 226 19.70 -7.84 12.94
N ALA A 227 20.02 -6.74 12.25
CA ALA A 227 21.24 -5.96 12.52
C ALA A 227 21.28 -5.35 13.94
N ARG A 228 20.15 -5.38 14.69
CA ARG A 228 20.04 -4.89 16.08
C ARG A 228 19.75 -6.00 17.08
N ASN A 229 20.27 -7.19 16.82
CA ASN A 229 20.13 -8.38 17.67
C ASN A 229 18.66 -8.86 17.82
N GLY A 230 17.81 -8.51 16.89
CA GLY A 230 16.45 -9.06 16.78
C GLY A 230 16.38 -10.29 15.90
N GLU A 231 15.24 -10.94 15.90
CA GLU A 231 14.97 -12.14 15.12
C GLU A 231 13.72 -11.95 14.23
N VAL A 232 13.71 -12.54 13.03
CA VAL A 232 12.55 -12.56 12.15
C VAL A 232 12.25 -14.01 11.79
N LYS A 233 11.11 -14.51 12.28
CA LYS A 233 10.60 -15.87 12.08
C LYS A 233 9.49 -15.84 11.04
N LEU A 234 9.84 -16.24 9.82
CA LEU A 234 8.86 -16.43 8.74
C LEU A 234 8.21 -17.81 8.87
N ARG A 235 7.04 -18.01 8.21
CA ARG A 235 6.26 -19.26 8.25
C ARG A 235 5.86 -19.67 9.67
N THR A 236 5.80 -18.72 10.60
CA THR A 236 5.48 -18.96 12.00
C THR A 236 4.26 -18.13 12.40
N SER A 237 3.16 -18.83 12.73
CA SER A 237 1.92 -18.22 13.22
C SER A 237 1.91 -18.22 14.74
N ALA A 238 1.39 -17.15 15.35
CA ALA A 238 0.93 -17.19 16.73
C ALA A 238 -0.53 -17.68 16.75
N GLU A 239 -0.83 -18.68 17.56
CA GLU A 239 -2.14 -19.32 17.62
C GLU A 239 -2.97 -18.80 18.78
N SER A 240 -2.33 -18.52 19.90
CA SER A 240 -2.94 -17.95 21.11
C SER A 240 -1.91 -17.28 21.99
N PHE A 241 -2.36 -16.57 23.03
CA PHE A 241 -1.48 -16.02 24.03
C PHE A 241 -2.08 -16.13 25.46
N ARG A 242 -1.18 -16.14 26.44
CA ARG A 242 -1.50 -16.06 27.86
C ARG A 242 -0.72 -14.89 28.48
N ALA A 243 -1.43 -13.89 28.96
CA ALA A 243 -0.83 -12.72 29.60
C ALA A 243 -0.79 -12.91 31.14
N GLU A 244 0.39 -12.78 31.69
CA GLU A 244 0.67 -12.82 33.13
C GLU A 244 1.21 -11.44 33.60
N PRO A 245 1.22 -11.13 34.88
CA PRO A 245 1.69 -9.86 35.37
C PRO A 245 3.14 -9.53 34.98
N SER A 246 4.01 -10.55 34.86
CA SER A 246 5.45 -10.39 34.57
C SER A 246 5.82 -10.62 33.12
N GLN A 247 5.04 -11.37 32.34
CA GLN A 247 5.38 -11.80 30.99
C GLN A 247 4.13 -12.14 30.17
N VAL A 248 4.32 -12.32 28.87
CA VAL A 248 3.30 -12.86 27.96
C VAL A 248 3.88 -14.09 27.27
N THR A 249 3.15 -15.20 27.32
CA THR A 249 3.49 -16.43 26.63
C THR A 249 2.68 -16.54 25.35
N LEU A 250 3.36 -16.71 24.21
CA LEU A 250 2.76 -16.97 22.90
C LEU A 250 2.83 -18.48 22.61
N ALA A 251 1.71 -19.08 22.19
CA ALA A 251 1.71 -20.36 21.54
C ALA A 251 2.00 -20.16 20.04
N VAL A 252 3.05 -20.76 19.56
CA VAL A 252 3.45 -20.76 18.14
C VAL A 252 3.64 -22.21 17.67
N ALA A 253 3.70 -22.44 16.36
CA ALA A 253 3.79 -23.78 15.77
C ALA A 253 4.90 -24.66 16.38
N ASP A 254 6.03 -24.05 16.81
CA ASP A 254 7.19 -24.74 17.35
C ASP A 254 7.16 -24.87 18.90
N GLY A 255 6.04 -24.53 19.55
CA GLY A 255 5.89 -24.59 21.02
C GLY A 255 5.48 -23.26 21.64
N GLU A 256 5.80 -23.08 22.93
CA GLU A 256 5.54 -21.81 23.65
C GLU A 256 6.80 -20.95 23.79
N ALA A 257 6.64 -19.64 23.64
CA ALA A 257 7.71 -18.66 23.81
C ALA A 257 7.24 -17.50 24.72
N ALA A 258 8.05 -17.15 25.73
CA ALA A 258 7.74 -16.09 26.68
C ALA A 258 8.50 -14.80 26.35
N PHE A 259 7.81 -13.65 26.51
CA PHE A 259 8.32 -12.32 26.25
C PHE A 259 7.88 -11.36 27.34
N ASP A 260 8.66 -10.28 27.54
CA ASP A 260 8.25 -9.21 28.45
C ASP A 260 7.03 -8.46 27.92
N TYR A 261 6.93 -8.29 26.60
CA TYR A 261 5.85 -7.57 25.93
C TYR A 261 5.49 -8.20 24.59
N VAL A 262 4.25 -7.96 24.14
CA VAL A 262 3.76 -8.41 22.82
C VAL A 262 3.05 -7.27 22.12
N ILE A 263 3.31 -7.10 20.80
CA ILE A 263 2.52 -6.26 19.90
C ILE A 263 1.84 -7.16 18.86
N PHE A 264 0.51 -7.10 18.76
CA PHE A 264 -0.23 -7.73 17.68
C PHE A 264 -0.42 -6.74 16.53
N GLY A 265 0.35 -6.94 15.45
CA GLY A 265 0.29 -6.20 14.19
C GLY A 265 -0.45 -6.96 13.09
N VAL A 266 -1.50 -7.68 13.44
CA VAL A 266 -2.30 -8.54 12.56
C VAL A 266 -3.63 -7.88 12.18
N PRO A 267 -4.32 -8.34 11.10
CA PRO A 267 -5.68 -7.90 10.79
C PRO A 267 -6.64 -8.17 11.96
N PHE A 268 -7.69 -7.35 12.06
CA PHE A 268 -8.66 -7.43 13.18
C PHE A 268 -9.36 -8.79 13.27
N ASP A 269 -9.69 -9.41 12.13
CA ASP A 269 -10.30 -10.75 12.07
C ASP A 269 -9.33 -11.85 12.51
N VAL A 270 -8.04 -11.70 12.26
CA VAL A 270 -7.00 -12.61 12.76
C VAL A 270 -6.83 -12.45 14.26
N LEU A 271 -6.80 -11.22 14.76
CA LEU A 271 -6.71 -10.96 16.21
C LEU A 271 -7.90 -11.57 16.95
N ALA A 272 -9.13 -11.44 16.43
CA ALA A 272 -10.32 -11.99 17.02
C ALA A 272 -10.23 -13.52 17.28
N ARG A 273 -9.48 -14.25 16.44
CA ARG A 273 -9.23 -15.69 16.60
C ARG A 273 -8.15 -16.03 17.62
N ILE A 274 -7.18 -15.11 17.82
CA ILE A 274 -6.05 -15.30 18.75
C ILE A 274 -6.42 -14.90 20.19
N LEU A 275 -7.43 -14.04 20.37
CA LEU A 275 -7.88 -13.58 21.68
C LEU A 275 -8.23 -14.74 22.60
N PRO A 276 -7.79 -14.72 23.87
CA PRO A 276 -8.12 -15.76 24.83
C PRO A 276 -9.63 -15.81 25.10
N ASP A 277 -10.13 -17.00 25.41
CA ASP A 277 -11.54 -17.19 25.73
C ASP A 277 -11.83 -16.82 27.19
N THR A 278 -11.77 -15.53 27.48
CA THR A 278 -11.96 -14.96 28.81
C THR A 278 -12.91 -13.77 28.75
N SER A 279 -13.59 -13.49 29.84
CA SER A 279 -14.50 -12.33 29.96
C SER A 279 -13.81 -10.98 29.68
N GLY A 280 -12.51 -10.88 29.95
CA GLY A 280 -11.71 -9.68 29.66
C GLY A 280 -11.47 -9.41 28.16
N ALA A 281 -11.53 -10.46 27.32
CA ALA A 281 -11.37 -10.33 25.86
C ALA A 281 -12.67 -9.94 25.15
N GLU A 282 -13.82 -10.19 25.76
CA GLU A 282 -15.13 -10.04 25.14
C GLU A 282 -15.46 -8.60 24.65
N PRO A 283 -15.10 -7.52 25.38
CA PRO A 283 -15.30 -6.16 24.86
C PRO A 283 -14.52 -5.92 23.58
N LEU A 284 -13.24 -6.36 23.52
CA LEU A 284 -12.42 -6.22 22.32
C LEU A 284 -12.97 -7.08 21.18
N ARG A 285 -13.34 -8.34 21.43
CA ARG A 285 -13.94 -9.23 20.41
C ARG A 285 -15.19 -8.61 19.77
N ARG A 286 -16.09 -8.01 20.58
CA ARG A 286 -17.27 -7.29 20.06
C ARG A 286 -16.89 -6.08 19.22
N THR A 287 -15.90 -5.33 19.64
CA THR A 287 -15.36 -4.16 18.89
C THR A 287 -14.81 -4.61 17.53
N LEU A 288 -13.99 -5.67 17.49
CA LEU A 288 -13.44 -6.20 16.24
C LEU A 288 -14.52 -6.70 15.27
N GLY A 289 -15.65 -7.20 15.80
CA GLY A 289 -16.80 -7.63 15.00
C GLY A 289 -17.59 -6.51 14.31
N GLN A 290 -17.28 -5.23 14.59
CA GLN A 290 -17.93 -4.09 13.96
C GLN A 290 -17.29 -3.69 12.62
N PHE A 291 -16.07 -4.16 12.36
CA PHE A 291 -15.37 -3.82 11.12
C PHE A 291 -15.89 -4.64 9.94
N GLN A 292 -16.18 -3.94 8.86
CA GLN A 292 -16.44 -4.52 7.54
C GLN A 292 -15.21 -4.33 6.66
N THR A 293 -15.04 -5.16 5.64
CA THR A 293 -13.91 -5.06 4.70
C THR A 293 -14.37 -4.64 3.30
N SER A 294 -13.47 -4.00 2.57
CA SER A 294 -13.66 -3.64 1.17
C SER A 294 -12.57 -4.27 0.31
N PRO A 295 -12.94 -4.87 -0.85
CA PRO A 295 -12.01 -5.59 -1.72
C PRO A 295 -11.26 -4.68 -2.67
N ILE A 296 -10.07 -5.14 -3.11
CA ILE A 296 -9.30 -4.61 -4.24
C ILE A 296 -9.02 -5.73 -5.23
N THR A 297 -9.09 -5.43 -6.52
CA THR A 297 -8.69 -6.35 -7.58
C THR A 297 -7.49 -5.78 -8.34
N GLY A 298 -6.38 -6.51 -8.34
CA GLY A 298 -5.21 -6.29 -9.18
C GLY A 298 -5.27 -7.19 -10.42
N ILE A 299 -5.03 -6.62 -11.60
CA ILE A 299 -5.03 -7.35 -12.87
C ILE A 299 -3.66 -7.14 -13.52
N HIS A 300 -2.93 -8.21 -13.75
CA HIS A 300 -1.59 -8.20 -14.31
C HIS A 300 -1.63 -8.74 -15.72
N LEU A 301 -1.18 -7.93 -16.70
CA LEU A 301 -1.23 -8.24 -18.13
C LEU A 301 0.17 -8.07 -18.75
N TRP A 302 0.63 -9.07 -19.48
CA TRP A 302 1.88 -9.04 -20.25
C TRP A 302 1.56 -9.09 -21.73
N PHE A 303 2.09 -8.12 -22.47
CA PHE A 303 1.91 -7.99 -23.92
C PHE A 303 3.21 -8.26 -24.67
N ASP A 304 3.12 -8.68 -25.93
CA ASP A 304 4.25 -8.89 -26.85
C ASP A 304 4.99 -7.60 -27.20
N ARG A 305 4.35 -6.45 -27.05
CA ARG A 305 4.88 -5.12 -27.38
C ARG A 305 4.44 -4.06 -26.39
N GLN A 306 5.06 -2.88 -26.46
CA GLN A 306 4.69 -1.74 -25.62
C GLN A 306 3.34 -1.17 -26.03
N ILE A 307 2.43 -0.98 -25.04
CA ILE A 307 1.08 -0.46 -25.27
C ILE A 307 0.92 1.02 -24.93
N SER A 308 1.85 1.62 -24.16
CA SER A 308 1.81 3.01 -23.72
C SER A 308 3.20 3.53 -23.33
N ASP A 309 3.42 4.83 -23.52
CA ASP A 309 4.61 5.55 -23.02
C ASP A 309 4.41 6.13 -21.61
N LEU A 310 3.22 6.00 -21.03
CA LEU A 310 2.91 6.48 -19.69
C LEU A 310 3.41 5.50 -18.64
N ASP A 311 4.04 6.00 -17.58
CA ASP A 311 4.42 5.20 -16.42
C ASP A 311 3.19 4.79 -15.60
N HIS A 312 2.19 5.68 -15.53
CA HIS A 312 0.89 5.43 -14.89
C HIS A 312 -0.19 6.35 -15.47
N ALA A 313 -1.44 5.95 -15.34
CA ALA A 313 -2.60 6.77 -15.72
C ALA A 313 -3.82 6.42 -14.88
N VAL A 314 -4.64 7.43 -14.61
CA VAL A 314 -6.01 7.31 -14.09
C VAL A 314 -6.92 7.11 -15.29
N LEU A 315 -7.75 6.07 -15.28
CA LEU A 315 -8.68 5.74 -16.37
C LEU A 315 -10.10 6.16 -15.95
N LEU A 316 -10.70 7.06 -16.72
CA LEU A 316 -12.01 7.63 -16.42
C LEU A 316 -13.15 6.84 -17.09
N ASP A 317 -14.32 6.86 -16.48
CA ASP A 317 -15.59 6.35 -17.04
C ASP A 317 -15.61 4.84 -17.34
N ARG A 318 -14.71 4.08 -16.73
CA ARG A 318 -14.63 2.62 -16.90
C ARG A 318 -14.46 1.93 -15.54
N THR A 319 -14.52 0.60 -15.55
CA THR A 319 -14.33 -0.22 -14.35
C THR A 319 -12.91 -0.15 -13.84
N ILE A 320 -11.93 -0.21 -14.76
CA ILE A 320 -10.51 -0.08 -14.43
C ILE A 320 -10.23 1.37 -14.08
N GLN A 321 -9.70 1.61 -12.88
CA GLN A 321 -9.46 2.95 -12.36
C GLN A 321 -8.03 3.43 -12.60
N TRP A 322 -7.04 2.53 -12.54
CA TRP A 322 -5.63 2.85 -12.68
C TRP A 322 -4.89 1.86 -13.56
N MET A 323 -3.95 2.38 -14.32
CA MET A 323 -2.93 1.60 -15.03
C MET A 323 -1.54 2.01 -14.53
N PHE A 324 -0.71 1.03 -14.20
CA PHE A 324 0.71 1.18 -13.86
C PHE A 324 1.55 0.34 -14.83
N HIS A 325 2.47 0.97 -15.53
CA HIS A 325 3.32 0.30 -16.52
C HIS A 325 4.56 -0.28 -15.83
N LYS A 326 4.44 -1.46 -15.27
CA LYS A 326 5.47 -2.11 -14.45
C LYS A 326 6.82 -2.28 -15.19
N SER A 327 6.80 -2.56 -16.50
CA SER A 327 8.04 -2.62 -17.29
C SER A 327 8.81 -1.30 -17.34
N ARG A 328 8.17 -0.16 -17.07
CA ARG A 328 8.80 1.16 -17.04
C ARG A 328 9.13 1.62 -15.63
N LEU A 329 8.32 1.17 -14.65
CA LEU A 329 8.45 1.55 -13.24
C LEU A 329 9.56 0.80 -12.54
N LEU A 330 9.67 -0.52 -12.76
CA LEU A 330 10.66 -1.37 -12.10
C LEU A 330 12.07 -1.14 -12.64
N GLU A 331 13.06 -1.17 -11.77
CA GLU A 331 14.47 -1.04 -12.14
C GLU A 331 14.94 -2.19 -13.03
N ARG A 332 15.96 -1.90 -13.89
CA ARG A 332 16.53 -2.90 -14.81
C ARG A 332 17.06 -4.14 -14.09
N THR A 333 17.70 -3.96 -12.93
CA THR A 333 18.26 -5.06 -12.13
C THR A 333 17.18 -6.04 -11.68
N SER A 334 16.02 -5.52 -11.25
CA SER A 334 14.87 -6.36 -10.89
C SER A 334 14.24 -7.07 -12.08
N ARG A 335 14.38 -6.51 -13.30
CA ARG A 335 13.93 -7.16 -14.56
C ARG A 335 14.86 -8.30 -14.97
N ASP A 336 16.16 -8.17 -14.73
CA ASP A 336 17.16 -9.15 -15.13
C ASP A 336 17.18 -10.36 -14.19
N LEU A 337 16.87 -10.19 -12.91
CA LEU A 337 16.63 -11.27 -11.97
C LEU A 337 15.43 -12.13 -12.38
N LEU A 338 14.37 -11.52 -12.95
CA LEU A 338 13.20 -12.22 -13.49
C LEU A 338 13.49 -13.05 -14.75
N LYS A 339 14.62 -12.77 -15.46
CA LYS A 339 15.04 -13.52 -16.65
C LYS A 339 16.04 -14.62 -16.35
N ASN A 340 16.86 -14.48 -15.30
CA ASN A 340 17.96 -15.42 -15.00
C ASN A 340 17.49 -16.73 -14.36
N ASP A 341 16.30 -16.79 -13.75
CA ASP A 341 15.76 -18.09 -13.28
C ASP A 341 15.39 -19.06 -14.41
N ARG A 342 15.36 -18.61 -15.68
CA ARG A 342 15.17 -19.49 -16.83
C ARG A 342 16.44 -20.26 -17.25
N VAL A 343 17.62 -19.83 -16.80
CA VAL A 343 18.90 -20.46 -17.21
C VAL A 343 19.27 -21.60 -16.28
N ASN A 344 18.77 -21.65 -15.05
CA ASN A 344 19.07 -22.71 -14.09
C ASN A 344 18.21 -23.98 -14.26
N ASP A 345 17.08 -23.92 -14.99
CA ASP A 345 16.27 -25.13 -15.29
C ASP A 345 16.89 -26.00 -16.43
N ASP A 346 17.80 -25.45 -17.23
CA ASP A 346 18.50 -26.21 -18.30
C ASP A 346 19.76 -26.89 -17.81
N LEU A 347 20.28 -26.59 -16.61
CA LEU A 347 21.50 -27.22 -16.06
C LEU A 347 21.24 -28.51 -15.28
N THR A 348 19.98 -28.86 -15.00
CA THR A 348 19.64 -30.14 -14.32
C THR A 348 19.28 -31.28 -15.27
N LYS A 349 19.39 -31.12 -16.60
CA LYS A 349 19.07 -32.15 -17.60
C LYS A 349 20.27 -32.73 -18.35
N ASN A 350 21.49 -32.29 -18.06
CA ASN A 350 22.70 -32.80 -18.75
C ASN A 350 23.68 -33.48 -17.81
N ASP A 351 23.23 -34.52 -17.10
CA ASP A 351 24.11 -35.54 -16.54
C ASP A 351 23.63 -36.94 -16.95
N ALA A 352 23.73 -37.24 -18.24
CA ALA A 352 23.76 -38.61 -18.75
C ALA A 352 24.21 -38.59 -20.22
N SER A 353 25.47 -38.70 -20.45
CA SER A 353 26.14 -39.47 -21.52
C SER A 353 27.44 -38.78 -21.98
N GLU A 354 28.55 -39.24 -21.38
CA GLU A 354 29.86 -39.20 -22.06
C GLU A 354 29.84 -40.23 -23.17
N GLU A 355 30.31 -39.83 -24.36
CA GLU A 355 31.37 -40.48 -25.12
C GLU A 355 31.46 -39.93 -26.55
N GLY A 356 32.63 -39.40 -26.91
CA GLY A 356 33.28 -39.58 -28.19
C GLY A 356 33.02 -38.59 -29.32
N ARG A 357 33.92 -37.68 -29.58
CA ARG A 357 34.87 -37.61 -30.72
C ARG A 357 35.31 -36.20 -31.09
N ALA A 358 36.60 -36.08 -31.26
CA ALA A 358 37.35 -34.94 -31.75
C ALA A 358 37.07 -34.58 -33.22
N GLY A 359 37.32 -33.30 -33.60
CA GLY A 359 37.49 -32.91 -34.99
C GLY A 359 37.31 -31.42 -35.29
N ASP A 360 38.41 -30.70 -35.19
CA ASP A 360 38.98 -29.72 -36.15
C ASP A 360 38.15 -28.55 -36.73
N GLY A 361 38.58 -27.34 -36.42
CA GLY A 361 39.13 -26.41 -37.42
C GLY A 361 38.26 -25.28 -37.97
N ARG A 362 38.58 -24.03 -37.58
CA ARG A 362 38.75 -22.81 -38.39
C ARG A 362 37.62 -21.77 -38.56
N ARG A 363 38.06 -20.56 -38.15
CA ARG A 363 37.81 -19.20 -38.74
C ARG A 363 36.40 -18.65 -38.67
N GLY A 364 36.12 -17.56 -37.96
CA GLY A 364 36.68 -16.22 -38.21
C GLY A 364 35.65 -15.45 -39.01
N GLY A 365 34.78 -14.71 -38.37
CA GLY A 365 33.82 -13.78 -38.97
C GLY A 365 33.46 -12.70 -37.98
N ASN A 366 34.14 -11.56 -38.11
CA ASN A 366 33.87 -10.31 -37.43
C ASN A 366 32.53 -9.78 -37.96
N VAL A 367 31.46 -9.83 -37.22
CA VAL A 367 30.20 -9.21 -37.57
C VAL A 367 30.05 -7.96 -36.72
N ASN A 368 30.09 -6.83 -37.39
CA ASN A 368 29.88 -5.50 -36.90
C ASN A 368 28.62 -5.38 -36.02
N ASN A 369 28.83 -4.89 -34.82
CA ASN A 369 27.83 -4.61 -33.83
C ASN A 369 27.31 -3.17 -34.04
N SER A 370 26.54 -2.97 -35.10
CA SER A 370 25.78 -1.74 -35.35
C SER A 370 24.52 -2.14 -36.10
N ASP A 371 23.46 -2.42 -35.39
CA ASP A 371 22.04 -2.43 -35.74
C ASP A 371 21.29 -3.44 -34.85
N ARG A 372 21.39 -3.28 -33.55
CA ARG A 372 20.31 -3.74 -32.67
C ARG A 372 19.33 -2.57 -32.52
N GLN A 373 18.51 -2.37 -33.52
CA GLN A 373 17.20 -1.78 -33.36
C GLN A 373 16.53 -2.48 -32.18
N ASP A 374 16.00 -1.68 -31.28
CA ASP A 374 15.25 -2.05 -30.09
C ASP A 374 13.98 -2.84 -30.48
N SER A 375 14.17 -4.11 -30.87
CA SER A 375 13.09 -5.00 -31.30
C SER A 375 12.32 -5.46 -30.09
N GLY A 376 11.25 -4.67 -29.71
CA GLY A 376 10.07 -5.19 -29.11
C GLY A 376 10.21 -5.82 -27.72
N ALA A 377 10.75 -5.09 -26.75
CA ALA A 377 10.53 -5.49 -25.36
C ALA A 377 9.03 -5.39 -25.06
N GLY A 378 8.40 -6.53 -24.73
CA GLY A 378 6.99 -6.58 -24.34
C GLY A 378 6.70 -5.67 -23.14
N SER A 379 5.43 -5.32 -22.91
CA SER A 379 5.03 -4.54 -21.75
C SER A 379 4.32 -5.39 -20.70
N TYR A 380 4.67 -5.14 -19.45
CA TYR A 380 3.92 -5.60 -18.28
C TYR A 380 3.20 -4.40 -17.66
N VAL A 381 1.88 -4.49 -17.60
CA VAL A 381 1.04 -3.49 -16.94
C VAL A 381 0.24 -4.12 -15.81
N GLU A 382 0.07 -3.36 -14.76
CA GLU A 382 -0.80 -3.70 -13.63
C GLU A 382 -1.96 -2.70 -13.61
N LEU A 383 -3.18 -3.25 -13.54
CA LEU A 383 -4.42 -2.49 -13.46
C LEU A 383 -5.03 -2.67 -12.08
N VAL A 384 -5.63 -1.62 -11.56
CA VAL A 384 -6.22 -1.63 -10.22
C VAL A 384 -7.67 -1.21 -10.26
N VAL A 385 -8.50 -1.97 -9.55
CA VAL A 385 -9.89 -1.65 -9.24
C VAL A 385 -10.06 -1.67 -7.73
N SER A 386 -10.23 -0.49 -7.14
CA SER A 386 -10.58 -0.32 -5.73
C SER A 386 -12.09 -0.45 -5.52
N ALA A 387 -12.52 -0.78 -4.31
CA ALA A 387 -13.92 -1.08 -3.97
C ALA A 387 -14.56 -2.08 -4.94
N SER A 388 -13.80 -3.11 -5.33
CA SER A 388 -14.13 -4.03 -6.42
C SER A 388 -15.18 -5.09 -6.03
N LYS A 389 -16.21 -4.68 -5.27
CA LYS A 389 -17.28 -5.56 -4.77
C LYS A 389 -17.97 -6.34 -5.90
N SER A 390 -18.21 -5.69 -7.04
CA SER A 390 -18.81 -6.32 -8.21
C SER A 390 -17.95 -7.39 -8.88
N LEU A 391 -16.62 -7.36 -8.67
CA LEU A 391 -15.68 -8.29 -9.27
C LEU A 391 -15.38 -9.52 -8.39
N VAL A 392 -15.85 -9.54 -7.14
CA VAL A 392 -15.54 -10.63 -6.20
C VAL A 392 -16.01 -11.97 -6.75
N GLU A 393 -17.24 -12.05 -7.26
CA GLU A 393 -17.83 -13.27 -7.79
C GLU A 393 -17.60 -13.45 -9.31
N THR A 394 -17.10 -12.42 -10.02
CA THR A 394 -16.79 -12.49 -11.46
C THR A 394 -15.61 -13.42 -11.70
N SER A 395 -15.64 -14.26 -12.72
CA SER A 395 -14.53 -15.16 -13.03
C SER A 395 -13.26 -14.39 -13.43
N ARG A 396 -12.08 -15.00 -13.25
CA ARG A 396 -10.82 -14.36 -13.65
C ARG A 396 -10.76 -14.08 -15.14
N GLN A 397 -11.31 -14.97 -15.97
CA GLN A 397 -11.32 -14.77 -17.42
C GLN A 397 -12.20 -13.60 -17.83
N GLU A 398 -13.41 -13.48 -17.28
CA GLU A 398 -14.27 -12.33 -17.54
C GLU A 398 -13.65 -11.00 -17.13
N ILE A 399 -12.90 -10.98 -16.01
CA ILE A 399 -12.15 -9.78 -15.58
C ILE A 399 -11.02 -9.45 -16.56
N ILE A 400 -10.30 -10.45 -17.08
CA ILE A 400 -9.25 -10.26 -18.08
C ILE A 400 -9.86 -9.71 -19.39
N ASP A 401 -10.96 -10.29 -19.85
CA ASP A 401 -11.64 -9.87 -21.07
C ASP A 401 -12.15 -8.43 -20.95
N LEU A 402 -12.75 -8.08 -19.81
CA LEU A 402 -13.15 -6.72 -19.47
C LEU A 402 -11.96 -5.75 -19.53
N ALA A 403 -10.85 -6.12 -18.88
CA ALA A 403 -9.65 -5.30 -18.82
C ALA A 403 -9.06 -5.05 -20.21
N LEU A 404 -8.98 -6.08 -21.05
CA LEU A 404 -8.52 -5.95 -22.44
C LEU A 404 -9.43 -5.07 -23.27
N ALA A 405 -10.75 -5.22 -23.13
CA ALA A 405 -11.73 -4.39 -23.85
C ALA A 405 -11.56 -2.92 -23.49
N GLU A 406 -11.48 -2.61 -22.18
CA GLU A 406 -11.32 -1.23 -21.70
C GLU A 406 -9.96 -0.64 -22.10
N LEU A 407 -8.83 -1.39 -21.94
CA LEU A 407 -7.50 -0.89 -22.34
C LEU A 407 -7.42 -0.48 -23.81
N ARG A 408 -8.08 -1.22 -24.70
CA ARG A 408 -8.12 -0.92 -26.13
C ARG A 408 -8.84 0.39 -26.47
N GLU A 409 -9.70 0.87 -25.57
CA GLU A 409 -10.34 2.17 -25.70
C GLU A 409 -9.41 3.32 -25.32
N PHE A 410 -8.51 3.12 -24.36
CA PHE A 410 -7.57 4.15 -23.87
C PHE A 410 -6.28 4.19 -24.68
N PHE A 411 -5.76 3.03 -25.08
CA PHE A 411 -4.45 2.88 -25.69
C PHE A 411 -4.56 2.25 -27.08
N PRO A 412 -4.43 3.03 -28.16
CA PRO A 412 -4.52 2.49 -29.54
C PRO A 412 -3.57 1.32 -29.79
N ALA A 413 -2.33 1.37 -29.27
CA ALA A 413 -1.34 0.30 -29.42
C ALA A 413 -1.77 -1.02 -28.75
N ALA A 414 -2.67 -0.99 -27.78
CA ALA A 414 -3.21 -2.21 -27.15
C ALA A 414 -4.16 -3.00 -28.07
N ARG A 415 -4.62 -2.40 -29.18
CA ARG A 415 -5.48 -3.08 -30.18
C ARG A 415 -4.71 -4.14 -30.96
N ASP A 416 -3.45 -3.84 -31.28
CA ASP A 416 -2.59 -4.69 -32.11
C ASP A 416 -1.64 -5.55 -31.25
N ALA A 417 -1.61 -5.32 -29.93
CA ALA A 417 -0.78 -6.06 -28.99
C ALA A 417 -1.42 -7.41 -28.66
N GLN A 418 -0.62 -8.47 -28.64
CA GLN A 418 -1.05 -9.80 -28.21
C GLN A 418 -0.83 -9.97 -26.72
N LEU A 419 -1.84 -10.45 -26.02
CA LEU A 419 -1.73 -10.84 -24.62
C LEU A 419 -0.90 -12.14 -24.52
N VAL A 420 0.23 -12.09 -23.83
CA VAL A 420 1.13 -13.24 -23.64
C VAL A 420 0.78 -14.00 -22.37
N LYS A 421 0.53 -13.26 -21.27
CA LYS A 421 0.17 -13.79 -19.96
C LYS A 421 -0.81 -12.85 -19.26
N ALA A 422 -1.62 -13.41 -18.37
CA ALA A 422 -2.49 -12.64 -17.49
C ALA A 422 -2.66 -13.34 -16.15
N THR A 423 -2.88 -12.54 -15.10
CA THR A 423 -3.39 -13.05 -13.82
C THR A 423 -4.24 -11.99 -13.12
N VAL A 424 -5.15 -12.45 -12.26
CA VAL A 424 -6.04 -11.61 -11.45
C VAL A 424 -5.88 -11.99 -9.99
N ILE A 425 -5.60 -11.00 -9.17
CA ILE A 425 -5.49 -11.13 -7.72
C ILE A 425 -6.66 -10.38 -7.09
N LYS A 426 -7.48 -11.08 -6.33
CA LYS A 426 -8.61 -10.52 -5.58
C LYS A 426 -8.24 -10.51 -4.10
N GLU A 427 -7.91 -9.35 -3.55
CA GLU A 427 -7.76 -9.18 -2.10
C GLU A 427 -9.11 -8.79 -1.51
N VAL A 428 -9.87 -9.79 -1.05
CA VAL A 428 -11.25 -9.59 -0.58
C VAL A 428 -11.29 -8.80 0.74
N HIS A 429 -10.26 -8.95 1.57
CA HIS A 429 -10.11 -8.25 2.85
C HIS A 429 -8.98 -7.21 2.77
N ALA A 430 -9.01 -6.34 1.74
CA ALA A 430 -7.91 -5.43 1.47
C ALA A 430 -7.78 -4.33 2.53
N THR A 431 -8.90 -3.68 2.89
CA THR A 431 -8.95 -2.63 3.92
C THR A 431 -10.20 -2.81 4.79
N TYR A 432 -10.24 -2.20 5.97
CA TYR A 432 -11.54 -1.98 6.59
C TYR A 432 -12.29 -0.86 5.83
N SER A 433 -13.62 -0.93 5.83
CA SER A 433 -14.48 0.07 5.21
C SER A 433 -14.61 1.31 6.12
N PRO A 434 -14.24 2.52 5.67
CA PRO A 434 -14.26 3.75 6.45
C PRO A 434 -15.68 4.34 6.53
N GLN A 435 -16.63 3.56 7.05
CA GLN A 435 -18.04 3.94 7.17
C GLN A 435 -18.27 4.99 8.26
N PRO A 436 -19.39 5.74 8.19
CA PRO A 436 -19.82 6.57 9.28
C PRO A 436 -19.92 5.79 10.59
N GLY A 437 -19.37 6.37 11.67
CA GLY A 437 -19.38 5.76 13.00
C GLY A 437 -18.31 4.71 13.27
N VAL A 438 -17.44 4.34 12.30
CA VAL A 438 -16.44 3.29 12.53
C VAL A 438 -15.35 3.70 13.52
N ASP A 439 -15.05 4.99 13.64
CA ASP A 439 -13.95 5.46 14.50
C ASP A 439 -14.14 5.14 15.99
N VAL A 440 -15.38 5.10 16.49
CA VAL A 440 -15.66 4.77 17.89
C VAL A 440 -15.28 3.31 18.24
N HIS A 441 -15.15 2.46 17.22
CA HIS A 441 -14.76 1.06 17.34
C HIS A 441 -13.26 0.83 17.14
N ARG A 442 -12.49 1.86 16.77
CA ARG A 442 -11.04 1.73 16.59
C ARG A 442 -10.33 1.75 17.96
N PRO A 443 -9.74 0.64 18.41
CA PRO A 443 -9.11 0.58 19.72
C PRO A 443 -7.80 1.36 19.73
N ARG A 444 -7.43 1.85 20.91
CA ARG A 444 -6.08 2.38 21.18
C ARG A 444 -5.05 1.24 21.19
N PRO A 445 -3.75 1.56 21.16
CA PRO A 445 -2.70 0.54 21.27
C PRO A 445 -2.75 -0.28 22.56
N GLU A 446 -3.14 0.33 23.66
CA GLU A 446 -3.20 -0.32 24.97
C GLU A 446 -4.40 -1.25 25.07
N THR A 447 -4.21 -2.38 25.76
CA THR A 447 -5.26 -3.37 26.00
C THR A 447 -5.54 -3.53 27.51
N VAL A 448 -6.51 -4.38 27.82
CA VAL A 448 -6.75 -4.78 29.23
C VAL A 448 -5.59 -5.58 29.83
N TRP A 449 -4.70 -6.10 29.01
CA TRP A 449 -3.48 -6.80 29.42
C TRP A 449 -2.29 -5.84 29.39
N PRO A 450 -1.68 -5.47 30.54
CA PRO A 450 -0.69 -4.38 30.61
C PRO A 450 0.54 -4.54 29.73
N ARG A 451 0.81 -5.76 29.23
CA ARG A 451 2.00 -6.09 28.42
C ARG A 451 1.67 -6.43 26.96
N VAL A 452 0.39 -6.27 26.57
CA VAL A 452 -0.10 -6.58 25.23
C VAL A 452 -0.60 -5.31 24.56
N PHE A 453 -0.08 -5.05 23.36
CA PHE A 453 -0.39 -3.86 22.57
C PHE A 453 -0.91 -4.23 21.20
N LEU A 454 -1.70 -3.35 20.61
CA LEU A 454 -2.31 -3.50 19.29
C LEU A 454 -1.69 -2.54 18.28
N ALA A 455 -1.43 -3.04 17.10
CA ALA A 455 -1.06 -2.27 15.92
C ALA A 455 -1.85 -2.76 14.70
N GLY A 456 -2.06 -1.90 13.74
CA GLY A 456 -2.82 -2.17 12.52
C GLY A 456 -3.53 -0.92 12.05
N ASP A 457 -3.75 -0.78 10.77
CA ASP A 457 -4.47 0.34 10.16
C ASP A 457 -5.88 0.55 10.73
N TRP A 458 -6.46 -0.50 11.32
CA TRP A 458 -7.76 -0.52 11.97
C TRP A 458 -7.76 0.02 13.41
N THR A 459 -6.60 0.31 14.03
CA THR A 459 -6.51 0.94 15.36
C THR A 459 -6.67 2.46 15.28
N ALA A 460 -6.87 3.14 16.42
CA ALA A 460 -7.12 4.58 16.52
C ALA A 460 -5.85 5.41 16.19
N THR A 461 -5.54 5.56 14.92
CA THR A 461 -4.35 6.28 14.42
C THR A 461 -4.64 7.72 14.01
N GLY A 462 -5.91 8.11 13.89
CA GLY A 462 -6.33 9.36 13.27
C GLY A 462 -6.17 9.37 11.74
N TRP A 463 -5.80 8.23 11.12
CA TRP A 463 -5.66 8.06 9.67
C TRP A 463 -6.53 6.91 9.18
N PRO A 464 -6.97 6.92 7.90
CA PRO A 464 -7.76 5.82 7.33
C PRO A 464 -6.92 4.55 7.12
N ALA A 465 -7.56 3.49 6.59
CA ALA A 465 -6.93 2.22 6.24
C ALA A 465 -5.94 2.37 5.08
N THR A 466 -4.74 2.83 5.38
CA THR A 466 -3.66 3.10 4.43
C THR A 466 -2.33 2.58 4.95
N MET A 467 -1.30 2.54 4.10
CA MET A 467 0.07 2.25 4.51
C MET A 467 0.56 3.23 5.59
N GLU A 468 0.21 4.53 5.46
CA GLU A 468 0.50 5.55 6.47
C GLU A 468 -0.17 5.20 7.81
N GLY A 469 -1.48 4.87 7.79
CA GLY A 469 -2.21 4.45 8.98
C GLY A 469 -1.59 3.22 9.64
N ALA A 470 -1.12 2.25 8.85
CA ALA A 470 -0.47 1.05 9.35
C ALA A 470 0.88 1.36 10.04
N VAL A 471 1.77 2.14 9.40
CA VAL A 471 3.06 2.54 9.99
C VAL A 471 2.84 3.35 11.26
N ARG A 472 1.94 4.34 11.21
CA ARG A 472 1.56 5.18 12.36
C ARG A 472 1.06 4.34 13.54
N SER A 473 0.24 3.32 13.28
CA SER A 473 -0.24 2.40 14.31
C SER A 473 0.90 1.62 14.98
N GLY A 474 1.85 1.15 14.18
CA GLY A 474 3.05 0.48 14.68
C GLY A 474 3.89 1.38 15.58
N TYR A 475 4.07 2.63 15.17
CA TYR A 475 4.80 3.64 15.97
C TYR A 475 4.07 3.99 17.27
N LEU A 476 2.74 4.15 17.24
CA LEU A 476 1.93 4.38 18.43
C LEU A 476 2.03 3.21 19.42
N ALA A 477 1.91 1.97 18.92
CA ALA A 477 2.03 0.79 19.77
C ALA A 477 3.45 0.65 20.36
N ALA A 478 4.48 0.89 19.57
CA ALA A 478 5.87 0.90 20.03
C ALA A 478 6.13 1.98 21.07
N GLN A 479 5.57 3.17 20.89
CA GLN A 479 5.68 4.29 21.82
C GLN A 479 5.00 3.98 23.15
N SER A 480 3.75 3.48 23.12
CA SER A 480 3.03 3.07 24.33
C SER A 480 3.78 1.99 25.10
N LEU A 481 4.29 0.97 24.40
CA LEU A 481 5.11 -0.08 24.99
C LEU A 481 6.39 0.50 25.62
N ALA A 482 7.12 1.35 24.91
CA ALA A 482 8.36 1.96 25.37
C ALA A 482 8.14 2.79 26.64
N HIS A 483 7.04 3.54 26.73
CA HIS A 483 6.67 4.30 27.94
C HIS A 483 6.42 3.36 29.14
N VAL A 484 5.68 2.26 28.95
CA VAL A 484 5.44 1.24 29.99
C VAL A 484 6.75 0.57 30.43
N ALA A 485 7.69 0.36 29.49
CA ALA A 485 9.01 -0.21 29.76
C ALA A 485 10.00 0.80 30.37
N GLY A 486 9.58 2.03 30.66
CA GLY A 486 10.38 3.06 31.36
C GLY A 486 11.07 4.08 30.43
N LEU A 487 10.93 3.98 29.11
CA LEU A 487 11.43 4.98 28.15
C LEU A 487 10.39 6.10 27.95
N ARG A 488 10.14 6.91 28.97
CA ARG A 488 9.04 7.89 29.02
C ARG A 488 9.10 8.96 27.91
N ASP A 489 10.28 9.27 27.41
CA ASP A 489 10.51 10.29 26.38
C ASP A 489 10.55 9.71 24.96
N ALA A 490 10.29 8.41 24.79
CA ALA A 490 10.28 7.78 23.48
C ALA A 490 9.14 8.34 22.61
N THR A 491 9.50 8.86 21.44
CA THR A 491 8.56 9.35 20.43
C THR A 491 8.97 8.80 19.09
N PHE A 492 8.06 8.07 18.43
CA PHE A 492 8.32 7.45 17.12
C PHE A 492 7.45 8.06 16.03
N VAL A 493 6.24 8.48 16.36
CA VAL A 493 5.34 9.15 15.42
C VAL A 493 5.89 10.52 15.06
N VAL A 494 6.06 10.78 13.77
CA VAL A 494 6.45 12.10 13.27
C VAL A 494 5.21 12.96 12.97
N PRO A 495 5.33 14.30 13.08
CA PRO A 495 4.21 15.20 12.78
C PRO A 495 3.71 15.09 11.35
N ASP A 496 2.43 15.39 11.16
CA ASP A 496 1.85 15.56 9.84
C ASP A 496 2.52 16.69 9.08
N LEU A 497 2.48 16.62 7.74
CA LEU A 497 3.04 17.64 6.89
C LEU A 497 2.43 19.02 7.23
N ALA A 498 3.27 20.02 7.42
CA ALA A 498 2.82 21.36 7.77
C ALA A 498 2.02 22.01 6.63
N ALA A 499 0.96 22.74 6.98
CA ALA A 499 0.23 23.55 6.02
C ALA A 499 1.11 24.65 5.44
N SER A 500 0.96 24.93 4.12
CA SER A 500 1.66 25.98 3.41
C SER A 500 0.71 27.01 2.78
N GLY A 501 1.24 28.11 2.28
CA GLY A 501 0.44 29.13 1.62
C GLY A 501 -0.70 29.64 2.50
N PHE A 502 -1.88 29.86 1.90
CA PHE A 502 -3.07 30.32 2.59
C PHE A 502 -3.64 29.30 3.57
N MET A 503 -3.32 28.02 3.42
CA MET A 503 -3.79 26.99 4.36
C MET A 503 -3.24 27.16 5.77
N ARG A 504 -2.20 27.99 5.97
CA ARG A 504 -1.71 28.36 7.32
C ARG A 504 -2.72 29.14 8.15
N LEU A 505 -3.71 29.76 7.48
CA LEU A 505 -4.79 30.51 8.14
C LEU A 505 -5.86 29.59 8.79
N PHE A 506 -5.89 28.33 8.40
CA PHE A 506 -6.84 27.31 8.88
C PHE A 506 -6.13 26.26 9.75
N ARG A 507 -5.49 26.72 10.81
CA ARG A 507 -4.84 25.87 11.82
C ARG A 507 -5.80 25.47 12.93
#